data_f7cf5426cedcc989ff94f6ccae86f44f
#
_entry.id   f7cf5426cedcc989ff94f6ccae86f44f
#
_cell.length_a   1.000
_cell.length_b   1.000
_cell.length_c   1.000
_cell.angle_alpha   90.00
_cell.angle_beta   90.00
_cell.angle_gamma   90.00
#
_symmetry.space_group_name_H-M   'P 1'
#
loop_
_entity.id
_entity.type
_entity.pdbx_description
1 polymer ?
#
loop_
_entity_poly.entity_id
_entity_poly.type
_entity_poly.pdbx_seq_one_letter_code
_entity_poly.pdbx_strand_id
1 'polypeptide(L)'
;MHERGPSMSAPTTYRGSITREQWLVDETRTVARLRLEDRAFLDTRALAAHILENNLFQYPTEREVGSIARACARRLDALSSDPDRRDRLTGLIAHGTTEQLRQANLYALMRDNRLVWDFMTCVVESKFSLLDMHLGKTEIATFLEGLRAQDERVATWSPATLNKIRQVLAQCLEQCGMYERKTEQLSTLLLDYDLENLIRENGDAGILPAFGLAL
;
A
#
# COMPACT_ATOMS: atom_id res chain seq x y z
N MET A 1 -17.12 -6.84 -27.62
CA MET A 1 -15.77 -7.39 -27.43
C MET A 1 -14.93 -6.25 -26.92
N HIS A 2 -14.85 -6.09 -25.58
CA HIS A 2 -14.04 -5.02 -24.96
C HIS A 2 -12.63 -5.57 -24.83
N GLU A 3 -11.73 -5.03 -25.61
CA GLU A 3 -10.30 -5.24 -25.43
C GLU A 3 -9.92 -4.69 -24.04
N ARG A 4 -9.58 -5.60 -23.13
CA ARG A 4 -8.89 -5.22 -21.89
C ARG A 4 -7.53 -4.68 -22.31
N GLY A 5 -7.33 -3.38 -22.19
CA GLY A 5 -6.01 -2.77 -22.29
C GLY A 5 -5.04 -3.49 -21.34
N PRO A 6 -3.72 -3.41 -21.57
CA PRO A 6 -2.74 -4.13 -20.76
C PRO A 6 -2.87 -3.67 -19.30
N SER A 7 -3.50 -4.52 -18.48
CA SER A 7 -3.48 -4.38 -17.04
C SER A 7 -2.02 -4.40 -16.60
N MET A 8 -1.56 -3.35 -15.95
CA MET A 8 -0.28 -3.41 -15.27
C MET A 8 -0.37 -4.52 -14.22
N SER A 9 0.39 -5.60 -14.42
CA SER A 9 0.34 -6.78 -13.58
C SER A 9 0.58 -6.43 -12.11
N ALA A 10 -0.21 -7.05 -11.22
CA ALA A 10 0.03 -7.03 -9.78
C ALA A 10 1.50 -7.35 -9.46
N PRO A 11 2.04 -6.88 -8.33
CA PRO A 11 3.40 -7.24 -7.91
C PRO A 11 3.57 -8.76 -7.89
N THR A 12 4.66 -9.27 -8.44
CA THR A 12 4.84 -10.72 -8.66
C THR A 12 5.38 -11.47 -7.46
N THR A 13 6.00 -10.77 -6.49
CA THR A 13 6.77 -11.40 -5.42
C THR A 13 6.23 -11.02 -4.05
N TYR A 14 5.96 -12.03 -3.20
CA TYR A 14 5.65 -11.82 -1.79
C TYR A 14 6.90 -11.35 -1.02
N ARG A 15 6.74 -10.30 -0.23
CA ARG A 15 7.80 -9.73 0.61
C ARG A 15 7.31 -9.54 2.03
N GLY A 16 8.02 -10.15 2.99
CA GLY A 16 7.76 -9.97 4.41
C GLY A 16 8.28 -8.63 4.97
N SER A 17 8.87 -7.79 4.13
CA SER A 17 9.42 -6.47 4.53
C SER A 17 8.38 -5.53 5.15
N ILE A 18 7.10 -5.75 4.86
CA ILE A 18 5.97 -5.01 5.46
C ILE A 18 5.99 -5.02 7.00
N THR A 19 6.62 -6.01 7.62
CA THR A 19 6.77 -6.06 9.08
C THR A 19 7.60 -4.89 9.64
N ARG A 20 8.51 -4.34 8.85
CA ARG A 20 9.36 -3.18 9.17
C ARG A 20 8.86 -1.92 8.50
N GLU A 21 8.42 -2.05 7.25
CA GLU A 21 7.99 -0.93 6.41
C GLU A 21 6.57 -0.45 6.72
N GLN A 22 5.76 -1.22 7.42
CA GLN A 22 4.41 -0.88 7.92
C GLN A 22 3.63 0.14 7.04
N TRP A 23 2.88 1.05 7.68
CA TRP A 23 2.03 2.04 7.00
C TRP A 23 2.83 3.21 6.40
N LEU A 24 3.80 3.77 7.14
CA LEU A 24 4.74 4.83 6.70
C LEU A 24 4.08 6.03 5.98
N VAL A 25 2.89 6.46 6.39
CA VAL A 25 2.15 7.50 5.66
C VAL A 25 2.85 8.87 5.69
N ASP A 26 3.41 9.25 6.84
CA ASP A 26 4.08 10.55 7.01
C ASP A 26 5.42 10.58 6.29
N GLU A 27 6.18 9.50 6.37
CA GLU A 27 7.45 9.34 5.65
C GLU A 27 7.22 9.30 4.14
N THR A 28 6.17 8.60 3.67
CA THR A 28 5.83 8.56 2.25
C THR A 28 5.40 9.94 1.75
N ARG A 29 4.65 10.71 2.55
CA ARG A 29 4.28 12.10 2.24
C ARG A 29 5.52 13.00 2.12
N THR A 30 6.45 12.88 3.05
CA THR A 30 7.71 13.65 3.02
C THR A 30 8.50 13.34 1.75
N VAL A 31 8.69 12.06 1.42
CA VAL A 31 9.38 11.65 0.20
C VAL A 31 8.66 12.11 -1.06
N ALA A 32 7.32 12.06 -1.07
CA ALA A 32 6.52 12.54 -2.19
C ALA A 32 6.73 14.03 -2.46
N ARG A 33 6.73 14.86 -1.41
CA ARG A 33 7.00 16.30 -1.51
C ARG A 33 8.39 16.57 -2.08
N LEU A 34 9.42 15.96 -1.50
CA LEU A 34 10.81 16.12 -1.95
C LEU A 34 10.96 15.77 -3.43
N ARG A 35 10.38 14.67 -3.89
CA ARG A 35 10.47 14.23 -5.29
C ARG A 35 9.75 15.13 -6.29
N LEU A 36 8.68 15.79 -5.85
CA LEU A 36 7.98 16.77 -6.69
C LEU A 36 8.68 18.12 -6.70
N GLU A 37 9.35 18.51 -5.62
CA GLU A 37 10.11 19.76 -5.51
C GLU A 37 11.41 19.71 -6.32
N ASP A 38 12.14 18.57 -6.23
CA ASP A 38 13.42 18.40 -6.95
C ASP A 38 13.54 16.98 -7.54
N ARG A 39 13.68 16.92 -8.87
CA ARG A 39 13.86 15.65 -9.59
C ARG A 39 15.17 14.93 -9.25
N ALA A 40 16.15 15.60 -8.66
CA ALA A 40 17.35 14.95 -8.13
C ALA A 40 17.03 13.87 -7.10
N PHE A 41 15.92 14.02 -6.35
CA PHE A 41 15.46 13.03 -5.36
C PHE A 41 14.73 11.81 -5.96
N LEU A 42 14.65 11.69 -7.28
CA LEU A 42 14.37 10.42 -7.93
C LEU A 42 15.54 9.45 -7.75
N ASP A 43 16.77 9.95 -7.63
CA ASP A 43 17.89 9.15 -7.12
C ASP A 43 17.70 8.86 -5.63
N THR A 44 17.48 7.58 -5.31
CA THR A 44 17.18 7.15 -3.94
C THR A 44 18.36 7.37 -2.98
N ARG A 45 19.60 7.44 -3.50
CA ARG A 45 20.80 7.70 -2.68
C ARG A 45 20.87 9.18 -2.29
N ALA A 46 20.65 10.08 -3.24
CA ALA A 46 20.56 11.52 -3.00
C ALA A 46 19.42 11.83 -2.02
N LEU A 47 18.24 11.23 -2.23
CA LEU A 47 17.09 11.34 -1.34
C LEU A 47 17.42 10.91 0.10
N ALA A 48 18.03 9.73 0.29
CA ALA A 48 18.37 9.23 1.61
C ALA A 48 19.41 10.11 2.33
N ALA A 49 20.40 10.62 1.60
CA ALA A 49 21.40 11.55 2.13
C ALA A 49 20.72 12.86 2.60
N HIS A 50 19.86 13.44 1.78
CA HIS A 50 19.12 14.67 2.12
C HIS A 50 18.23 14.50 3.37
N ILE A 51 17.51 13.36 3.47
CA ILE A 51 16.68 13.05 4.64
C ILE A 51 17.52 12.94 5.90
N LEU A 52 18.70 12.32 5.83
CA LEU A 52 19.63 12.19 6.96
C LEU A 52 20.22 13.54 7.36
N GLU A 53 20.75 14.31 6.42
CA GLU A 53 21.37 15.61 6.67
C GLU A 53 20.41 16.60 7.31
N ASN A 54 19.14 16.56 6.93
CA ASN A 54 18.10 17.47 7.45
C ASN A 54 17.27 16.87 8.58
N ASN A 55 17.60 15.65 9.05
CA ASN A 55 16.90 14.93 10.12
C ASN A 55 15.36 14.91 9.94
N LEU A 56 14.92 14.62 8.71
CA LEU A 56 13.49 14.64 8.35
C LEU A 56 12.72 13.43 8.90
N PHE A 57 13.43 12.34 9.19
CA PHE A 57 12.87 11.14 9.81
C PHE A 57 13.48 10.93 11.19
N GLN A 58 12.61 10.77 12.19
CA GLN A 58 13.04 10.57 13.58
C GLN A 58 13.17 9.08 13.92
N TYR A 59 14.15 8.42 13.30
CA TYR A 59 14.49 7.02 13.61
C TYR A 59 15.85 6.95 14.35
N PRO A 60 16.04 5.93 15.21
CA PRO A 60 17.23 5.83 16.06
C PRO A 60 18.55 5.70 15.32
N THR A 61 18.54 5.15 14.09
CA THR A 61 19.76 4.88 13.34
C THR A 61 19.67 5.35 11.88
N GLU A 62 20.79 5.84 11.33
CA GLU A 62 20.91 6.20 9.91
C GLU A 62 20.54 5.05 8.99
N ARG A 63 20.85 3.81 9.40
CA ARG A 63 20.48 2.61 8.63
C ARG A 63 18.97 2.45 8.51
N GLU A 64 18.22 2.72 9.57
CA GLU A 64 16.74 2.71 9.53
C GLU A 64 16.21 3.82 8.65
N VAL A 65 16.69 5.06 8.83
CA VAL A 65 16.33 6.21 7.98
C VAL A 65 16.52 5.86 6.51
N GLY A 66 17.70 5.36 6.12
CA GLY A 66 17.98 4.95 4.74
C GLY A 66 17.10 3.79 4.25
N SER A 67 16.73 2.85 5.13
CA SER A 67 15.82 1.74 4.80
C SER A 67 14.40 2.24 4.55
N ILE A 68 13.89 3.13 5.39
CA ILE A 68 12.55 3.72 5.28
C ILE A 68 12.46 4.62 4.05
N ALA A 69 13.46 5.48 3.81
CA ALA A 69 13.52 6.33 2.62
C ALA A 69 13.43 5.49 1.33
N ARG A 70 14.19 4.38 1.24
CA ARG A 70 14.11 3.45 0.10
C ARG A 70 12.75 2.78 -0.03
N ALA A 71 12.11 2.41 1.09
CA ALA A 71 10.78 1.81 1.05
C ALA A 71 9.73 2.79 0.52
N CYS A 72 9.74 4.05 1.00
CA CYS A 72 8.84 5.10 0.51
C CYS A 72 9.09 5.41 -0.96
N ALA A 73 10.36 5.54 -1.37
CA ALA A 73 10.75 5.75 -2.76
C ALA A 73 10.18 4.66 -3.69
N ARG A 74 10.38 3.39 -3.32
CA ARG A 74 9.89 2.23 -4.07
C ARG A 74 8.36 2.19 -4.19
N ARG A 75 7.64 2.58 -3.12
CA ARG A 75 6.17 2.69 -3.16
C ARG A 75 5.71 3.72 -4.18
N LEU A 76 6.35 4.89 -4.21
CA LEU A 76 6.03 5.93 -5.19
C LEU A 76 6.38 5.48 -6.62
N ASP A 77 7.50 4.78 -6.81
CA ASP A 77 7.89 4.24 -8.12
C ASP A 77 6.91 3.18 -8.62
N ALA A 78 6.32 2.41 -7.71
CA ALA A 78 5.34 1.38 -8.03
C ALA A 78 3.96 1.92 -8.42
N LEU A 79 3.64 3.18 -8.14
CA LEU A 79 2.32 3.78 -8.41
C LEU A 79 1.91 3.68 -9.88
N SER A 80 2.82 3.96 -10.81
CA SER A 80 2.57 3.84 -12.24
C SER A 80 3.87 3.70 -13.04
N SER A 81 3.82 2.98 -14.16
CA SER A 81 4.88 2.97 -15.16
C SER A 81 4.89 4.26 -16.01
N ASP A 82 3.74 4.91 -16.14
CA ASP A 82 3.59 6.20 -16.80
C ASP A 82 4.06 7.31 -15.86
N PRO A 83 5.08 8.13 -16.25
CA PRO A 83 5.64 9.16 -15.39
C PRO A 83 4.63 10.26 -15.01
N ASP A 84 3.80 10.72 -15.93
CA ASP A 84 2.84 11.80 -15.67
C ASP A 84 1.75 11.34 -14.69
N ARG A 85 1.26 10.12 -14.88
CA ARG A 85 0.28 9.51 -13.97
C ARG A 85 0.90 9.25 -12.59
N ARG A 86 2.15 8.78 -12.55
CA ARG A 86 2.89 8.59 -11.30
C ARG A 86 3.04 9.91 -10.54
N ASP A 87 3.35 11.01 -11.24
CA ASP A 87 3.46 12.33 -10.63
C ASP A 87 2.11 12.84 -10.10
N ARG A 88 1.02 12.63 -10.83
CA ARG A 88 -0.34 12.97 -10.36
C ARG A 88 -0.70 12.18 -9.09
N LEU A 89 -0.47 10.86 -9.06
CA LEU A 89 -0.67 10.01 -7.87
C LEU A 89 0.24 10.44 -6.70
N THR A 90 1.50 10.76 -6.99
CA THR A 90 2.44 11.30 -5.99
C THR A 90 1.94 12.64 -5.45
N GLY A 91 1.32 13.48 -6.28
CA GLY A 91 0.69 14.74 -5.90
C GLY A 91 -0.43 14.58 -4.87
N LEU A 92 -1.27 13.55 -5.00
CA LEU A 92 -2.31 13.25 -4.00
C LEU A 92 -1.70 12.89 -2.64
N ILE A 93 -0.58 12.16 -2.63
CA ILE A 93 0.15 11.83 -1.40
C ILE A 93 0.80 13.07 -0.80
N ALA A 94 1.45 13.90 -1.61
CA ALA A 94 2.22 15.06 -1.17
C ALA A 94 1.34 16.21 -0.63
N HIS A 95 0.29 16.53 -1.36
CA HIS A 95 -0.47 17.77 -1.20
C HIS A 95 -1.97 17.55 -0.95
N GLY A 96 -2.46 16.32 -1.10
CA GLY A 96 -3.86 15.99 -0.89
C GLY A 96 -4.35 16.17 0.55
N THR A 97 -5.67 16.09 0.71
CA THR A 97 -6.31 16.04 2.03
C THR A 97 -5.83 14.82 2.82
N THR A 98 -6.19 14.74 4.09
CA THR A 98 -5.84 13.58 4.93
C THR A 98 -6.44 12.28 4.36
N GLU A 99 -7.65 12.34 3.85
CA GLU A 99 -8.35 11.21 3.22
C GLU A 99 -7.66 10.79 1.93
N GLN A 100 -7.37 11.74 1.02
CA GLN A 100 -6.64 11.47 -0.22
C GLN A 100 -5.27 10.83 0.06
N LEU A 101 -4.52 11.39 1.02
CA LEU A 101 -3.23 10.85 1.43
C LEU A 101 -3.34 9.39 1.89
N ARG A 102 -4.29 9.08 2.78
CA ARG A 102 -4.46 7.72 3.32
C ARG A 102 -4.86 6.73 2.24
N GLN A 103 -5.81 7.10 1.40
CA GLN A 103 -6.30 6.28 0.30
C GLN A 103 -5.20 6.04 -0.75
N ALA A 104 -4.49 7.09 -1.17
CA ALA A 104 -3.40 6.99 -2.13
C ALA A 104 -2.19 6.21 -1.56
N ASN A 105 -1.90 6.33 -0.24
CA ASN A 105 -0.87 5.55 0.42
C ASN A 105 -1.23 4.04 0.48
N LEU A 106 -2.50 3.69 0.71
CA LEU A 106 -2.96 2.31 0.64
C LEU A 106 -2.78 1.75 -0.78
N TYR A 107 -3.18 2.52 -1.80
CA TYR A 107 -2.98 2.13 -3.19
C TYR A 107 -1.49 1.95 -3.53
N ALA A 108 -0.62 2.87 -3.09
CA ALA A 108 0.82 2.76 -3.27
C ALA A 108 1.39 1.49 -2.60
N LEU A 109 0.92 1.15 -1.40
CA LEU A 109 1.31 -0.04 -0.69
C LEU A 109 0.84 -1.33 -1.40
N MET A 110 -0.37 -1.33 -1.95
CA MET A 110 -0.88 -2.42 -2.79
C MET A 110 0.01 -2.61 -4.03
N ARG A 111 0.32 -1.53 -4.74
CA ARG A 111 1.17 -1.55 -5.94
C ARG A 111 2.60 -2.02 -5.65
N ASP A 112 3.14 -1.71 -4.49
CA ASP A 112 4.49 -2.12 -4.08
C ASP A 112 4.57 -3.55 -3.54
N ASN A 113 3.50 -4.07 -2.93
CA ASN A 113 3.57 -5.34 -2.19
C ASN A 113 2.44 -6.31 -2.56
N ARG A 114 2.80 -7.43 -3.21
CA ARG A 114 1.85 -8.46 -3.63
C ARG A 114 0.99 -8.99 -2.48
N LEU A 115 1.55 -9.13 -1.28
CA LEU A 115 0.80 -9.59 -0.11
C LEU A 115 -0.38 -8.67 0.21
N VAL A 116 -0.15 -7.34 0.15
CA VAL A 116 -1.20 -6.35 0.40
C VAL A 116 -2.20 -6.33 -0.75
N TRP A 117 -1.72 -6.44 -1.98
CA TRP A 117 -2.58 -6.54 -3.16
C TRP A 117 -3.54 -7.73 -3.04
N ASP A 118 -3.00 -8.95 -2.82
CA ASP A 118 -3.80 -10.16 -2.73
C ASP A 118 -4.73 -10.14 -1.50
N PHE A 119 -4.29 -9.58 -0.38
CA PHE A 119 -5.15 -9.41 0.80
C PHE A 119 -6.36 -8.52 0.49
N MET A 120 -6.14 -7.40 -0.18
CA MET A 120 -7.22 -6.48 -0.54
C MET A 120 -8.17 -7.11 -1.56
N THR A 121 -7.66 -7.75 -2.61
CA THR A 121 -8.47 -8.27 -3.72
C THR A 121 -9.07 -9.67 -3.44
N CYS A 122 -8.47 -10.48 -2.58
CA CYS A 122 -9.00 -11.81 -2.27
C CYS A 122 -9.80 -11.85 -0.97
N VAL A 123 -9.44 -11.05 0.04
CA VAL A 123 -10.10 -11.08 1.35
C VAL A 123 -11.08 -9.93 1.49
N VAL A 124 -10.59 -8.67 1.42
CA VAL A 124 -11.42 -7.49 1.67
C VAL A 124 -12.53 -7.34 0.63
N GLU A 125 -12.18 -7.50 -0.66
CA GLU A 125 -13.15 -7.48 -1.76
C GLU A 125 -14.22 -8.56 -1.61
N SER A 126 -13.83 -9.80 -1.28
CA SER A 126 -14.79 -10.89 -1.06
C SER A 126 -15.76 -10.58 0.08
N LYS A 127 -15.30 -9.95 1.15
CA LYS A 127 -16.13 -9.51 2.26
C LYS A 127 -17.19 -8.49 1.80
N PHE A 128 -16.77 -7.47 1.07
CA PHE A 128 -17.70 -6.47 0.52
C PHE A 128 -18.70 -7.09 -0.47
N SER A 129 -18.22 -7.96 -1.36
CA SER A 129 -19.07 -8.63 -2.36
C SER A 129 -20.14 -9.53 -1.73
N LEU A 130 -19.83 -10.14 -0.58
CA LEU A 130 -20.76 -10.99 0.17
C LEU A 130 -21.57 -10.22 1.21
N LEU A 131 -21.38 -8.89 1.34
CA LEU A 131 -21.96 -8.04 2.39
C LEU A 131 -21.62 -8.53 3.80
N ASP A 132 -20.52 -9.27 3.97
CA ASP A 132 -20.00 -9.70 5.24
C ASP A 132 -18.95 -8.72 5.75
N MET A 133 -19.38 -7.79 6.60
CA MET A 133 -18.51 -6.73 7.10
C MET A 133 -17.63 -7.15 8.28
N HIS A 134 -17.71 -8.40 8.73
CA HIS A 134 -16.87 -8.89 9.81
C HIS A 134 -15.54 -9.44 9.27
N LEU A 135 -14.40 -8.94 9.77
CA LEU A 135 -13.07 -9.41 9.44
C LEU A 135 -12.29 -9.74 10.72
N GLY A 136 -12.42 -10.97 11.19
CA GLY A 136 -11.74 -11.44 12.39
C GLY A 136 -10.27 -11.77 12.17
N LYS A 137 -9.51 -11.81 13.26
CA LYS A 137 -8.08 -12.19 13.26
C LYS A 137 -7.81 -13.55 12.64
N THR A 138 -8.76 -14.48 12.80
CA THR A 138 -8.66 -15.86 12.27
C THR A 138 -8.72 -15.84 10.75
N GLU A 139 -9.52 -14.99 10.14
CA GLU A 139 -9.66 -14.91 8.68
C GLU A 139 -8.37 -14.39 8.02
N ILE A 140 -7.75 -13.35 8.61
CA ILE A 140 -6.44 -12.87 8.13
C ILE A 140 -5.37 -13.97 8.33
N ALA A 141 -5.42 -14.72 9.43
CA ALA A 141 -4.49 -15.83 9.67
C ALA A 141 -4.70 -16.96 8.64
N THR A 142 -5.95 -17.32 8.34
CA THR A 142 -6.29 -18.33 7.32
C THR A 142 -5.78 -17.93 5.94
N PHE A 143 -5.94 -16.66 5.54
CA PHE A 143 -5.36 -16.13 4.31
C PHE A 143 -3.84 -16.34 4.26
N LEU A 144 -3.12 -15.97 5.31
CA LEU A 144 -1.66 -16.13 5.39
C LEU A 144 -1.22 -17.59 5.36
N GLU A 145 -1.93 -18.50 6.02
CA GLU A 145 -1.66 -19.93 5.96
C GLU A 145 -1.95 -20.50 4.55
N GLY A 146 -2.98 -20.02 3.87
CA GLY A 146 -3.23 -20.34 2.47
C GLY A 146 -2.07 -19.95 1.56
N LEU A 147 -1.49 -18.76 1.76
CA LEU A 147 -0.30 -18.33 1.02
C LEU A 147 0.93 -19.19 1.33
N ARG A 148 1.11 -19.63 2.58
CA ARG A 148 2.21 -20.54 2.96
C ARG A 148 2.15 -21.86 2.22
N ALA A 149 0.95 -22.35 1.97
CA ALA A 149 0.75 -23.61 1.23
C ALA A 149 1.03 -23.46 -0.28
N GLN A 150 1.01 -22.24 -0.82
CA GLN A 150 1.08 -21.96 -2.26
C GLN A 150 2.41 -21.34 -2.72
N ASP A 151 3.17 -20.72 -1.81
CA ASP A 151 4.41 -20.02 -2.15
C ASP A 151 5.56 -20.40 -1.23
N GLU A 152 6.66 -20.89 -1.82
CA GLU A 152 7.84 -21.38 -1.09
C GLU A 152 8.50 -20.30 -0.23
N ARG A 153 8.48 -19.04 -0.64
CA ARG A 153 9.05 -17.92 0.15
C ARG A 153 8.20 -17.65 1.39
N VAL A 154 6.87 -17.64 1.21
CA VAL A 154 5.95 -17.45 2.34
C VAL A 154 6.05 -18.63 3.31
N ALA A 155 6.27 -19.85 2.82
CA ALA A 155 6.48 -21.05 3.63
C ALA A 155 7.69 -20.92 4.60
N THR A 156 8.71 -20.13 4.25
CA THR A 156 9.87 -19.89 5.12
C THR A 156 9.62 -18.88 6.24
N TRP A 157 8.50 -18.17 6.25
CA TRP A 157 8.23 -17.15 7.26
C TRP A 157 7.91 -17.78 8.61
N SER A 158 8.54 -17.23 9.66
CA SER A 158 8.31 -17.69 11.03
C SER A 158 6.87 -17.35 11.50
N PRO A 159 6.34 -18.07 12.49
CA PRO A 159 5.05 -17.71 13.12
C PRO A 159 5.03 -16.26 13.65
N ALA A 160 6.16 -15.77 14.19
CA ALA A 160 6.28 -14.38 14.64
C ALA A 160 6.16 -13.40 13.47
N THR A 161 6.76 -13.70 12.31
CA THR A 161 6.64 -12.90 11.08
C THR A 161 5.19 -12.85 10.60
N LEU A 162 4.50 -14.00 10.52
CA LEU A 162 3.09 -14.07 10.11
C LEU A 162 2.18 -13.29 11.06
N ASN A 163 2.40 -13.42 12.37
CA ASN A 163 1.63 -12.66 13.35
C ASN A 163 1.85 -11.15 13.23
N LYS A 164 3.09 -10.71 12.97
CA LYS A 164 3.39 -9.29 12.73
C LYS A 164 2.74 -8.79 11.43
N ILE A 165 2.79 -9.58 10.35
CA ILE A 165 2.12 -9.25 9.08
C ILE A 165 0.62 -9.08 9.29
N ARG A 166 -0.04 -10.01 9.98
CA ARG A 166 -1.46 -9.91 10.33
C ARG A 166 -1.80 -8.60 11.04
N GLN A 167 -0.97 -8.20 12.01
CA GLN A 167 -1.15 -6.94 12.73
C GLN A 167 -1.00 -5.73 11.81
N VAL A 168 -0.02 -5.75 10.90
CA VAL A 168 0.23 -4.64 9.96
C VAL A 168 -0.89 -4.54 8.93
N LEU A 169 -1.41 -5.65 8.39
CA LEU A 169 -2.55 -5.63 7.47
C LEU A 169 -3.79 -4.99 8.12
N ALA A 170 -4.13 -5.42 9.34
CA ALA A 170 -5.23 -4.82 10.11
C ALA A 170 -4.98 -3.33 10.40
N GLN A 171 -3.72 -2.95 10.71
CA GLN A 171 -3.34 -1.56 10.94
C GLN A 171 -3.50 -0.70 9.67
N CYS A 172 -3.12 -1.20 8.51
CA CYS A 172 -3.28 -0.47 7.24
C CYS A 172 -4.75 -0.16 6.96
N LEU A 173 -5.65 -1.14 7.14
CA LEU A 173 -7.09 -0.93 6.99
C LEU A 173 -7.64 0.08 8.01
N GLU A 174 -7.24 -0.02 9.28
CA GLU A 174 -7.65 0.89 10.35
C GLU A 174 -7.19 2.33 10.08
N GLN A 175 -5.94 2.52 9.68
CA GLN A 175 -5.37 3.83 9.35
C GLN A 175 -6.01 4.45 8.10
N CYS A 176 -6.45 3.62 7.16
CA CYS A 176 -7.19 4.08 5.99
C CYS A 176 -8.68 4.36 6.28
N GLY A 177 -9.19 4.00 7.46
CA GLY A 177 -10.58 4.17 7.83
C GLY A 177 -11.52 3.06 7.34
N MET A 178 -10.96 1.93 6.89
CA MET A 178 -11.72 0.76 6.39
C MET A 178 -12.02 -0.29 7.45
N TYR A 179 -11.47 -0.16 8.65
CA TYR A 179 -11.58 -1.21 9.67
C TYR A 179 -11.59 -0.64 11.08
N GLU A 180 -12.48 -1.16 11.90
CA GLU A 180 -12.50 -0.92 13.33
C GLU A 180 -12.04 -2.16 14.08
N ARG A 181 -10.87 -2.09 14.71
CA ARG A 181 -10.22 -3.22 15.37
C ARG A 181 -10.97 -3.77 16.57
N LYS A 182 -11.73 -2.92 17.30
CA LYS A 182 -12.47 -3.33 18.49
C LYS A 182 -13.66 -4.21 18.15
N THR A 183 -14.37 -3.85 17.09
CA THR A 183 -15.58 -4.55 16.64
C THR A 183 -15.28 -5.57 15.54
N GLU A 184 -14.07 -5.59 15.01
CA GLU A 184 -13.64 -6.39 13.85
C GLU A 184 -14.53 -6.14 12.62
N GLN A 185 -15.03 -4.89 12.45
CA GLN A 185 -15.91 -4.50 11.36
C GLN A 185 -15.17 -3.75 10.25
N LEU A 186 -15.44 -4.14 9.01
CA LEU A 186 -15.06 -3.41 7.81
C LEU A 186 -16.06 -2.29 7.52
N SER A 187 -15.57 -1.24 6.89
CA SER A 187 -16.36 -0.13 6.34
C SER A 187 -15.90 0.16 4.92
N THR A 188 -16.85 0.46 4.04
CA THR A 188 -16.53 0.92 2.69
C THR A 188 -15.95 2.34 2.74
N LEU A 189 -15.03 2.66 1.82
CA LEU A 189 -14.54 4.02 1.66
C LEU A 189 -15.39 4.81 0.67
N LEU A 190 -15.60 6.08 0.97
CA LEU A 190 -15.89 7.05 -0.06
C LEU A 190 -14.56 7.38 -0.76
N LEU A 191 -14.27 6.63 -1.84
CA LEU A 191 -13.01 6.82 -2.55
C LEU A 191 -12.98 8.20 -3.21
N ASP A 192 -11.83 8.87 -3.09
CA ASP A 192 -11.62 10.17 -3.72
C ASP A 192 -11.72 10.04 -5.25
N TYR A 193 -12.42 10.98 -5.88
CA TYR A 193 -12.72 10.94 -7.31
C TYR A 193 -11.45 10.99 -8.18
N ASP A 194 -10.47 11.81 -7.82
CA ASP A 194 -9.24 11.92 -8.59
C ASP A 194 -8.40 10.64 -8.47
N LEU A 195 -8.36 10.04 -7.27
CA LEU A 195 -7.69 8.77 -7.05
C LEU A 195 -8.40 7.65 -7.83
N GLU A 196 -9.74 7.58 -7.80
CA GLU A 196 -10.49 6.57 -8.55
C GLU A 196 -10.19 6.66 -10.05
N ASN A 197 -10.22 7.87 -10.62
CA ASN A 197 -9.89 8.07 -12.03
C ASN A 197 -8.47 7.62 -12.35
N LEU A 198 -7.49 7.97 -11.53
CA LEU A 198 -6.10 7.57 -11.71
C LEU A 198 -5.89 6.05 -11.61
N ILE A 199 -6.62 5.38 -10.72
CA ILE A 199 -6.63 3.90 -10.63
C ILE A 199 -7.18 3.30 -11.94
N ARG A 200 -8.29 3.85 -12.48
CA ARG A 200 -8.87 3.42 -13.76
C ARG A 200 -7.92 3.66 -14.93
N GLU A 201 -7.34 4.85 -15.04
CA GLU A 201 -6.34 5.20 -16.05
C GLU A 201 -5.10 4.30 -15.97
N ASN A 202 -4.75 3.81 -14.79
CA ASN A 202 -3.62 2.90 -14.55
C ASN A 202 -3.91 1.46 -14.99
N GLY A 203 -5.16 1.16 -15.39
CA GLY A 203 -5.62 -0.18 -15.76
C GLY A 203 -5.97 -1.06 -14.56
N ASP A 204 -6.03 -0.49 -13.38
CA ASP A 204 -6.28 -1.21 -12.12
C ASP A 204 -7.75 -1.14 -11.67
N ALA A 205 -8.70 -0.85 -12.56
CA ALA A 205 -10.12 -0.74 -12.20
C ALA A 205 -10.64 -1.97 -11.42
N GLY A 206 -10.05 -3.15 -11.66
CA GLY A 206 -10.43 -4.39 -10.98
C GLY A 206 -10.21 -4.40 -9.47
N ILE A 207 -9.44 -3.44 -8.90
CA ILE A 207 -9.27 -3.35 -7.43
C ILE A 207 -10.31 -2.49 -6.73
N LEU A 208 -11.13 -1.74 -7.47
CA LEU A 208 -12.10 -0.80 -6.89
C LEU A 208 -13.09 -1.48 -5.94
N PRO A 209 -13.56 -2.72 -6.18
CA PRO A 209 -14.40 -3.43 -5.22
C PRO A 209 -13.71 -3.67 -3.87
N ALA A 210 -12.39 -3.75 -3.81
CA ALA A 210 -11.65 -3.86 -2.55
C ALA A 210 -11.72 -2.59 -1.68
N PHE A 211 -12.18 -1.47 -2.26
CA PHE A 211 -12.50 -0.23 -1.53
C PHE A 211 -14.00 -0.09 -1.24
N GLY A 212 -14.81 -1.09 -1.65
CA GLY A 212 -16.26 -1.09 -1.45
C GLY A 212 -17.05 -0.40 -2.56
N LEU A 213 -16.43 -0.14 -3.73
CA LEU A 213 -17.13 0.38 -4.90
C LEU A 213 -17.71 -0.78 -5.73
N ALA A 214 -18.95 -0.61 -6.21
CA ALA A 214 -19.51 -1.50 -7.22
C ALA A 214 -18.79 -1.28 -8.57
N LEU A 215 -18.51 -2.37 -9.31
CA LEU A 215 -18.00 -2.28 -10.68
C LEU A 215 -19.06 -1.82 -11.66
#